data_f0d826f581715561320e3da87e1d33e9
#
_entry.id   f0d826f581715561320e3da87e1d33e9
#
_cell.length_a   1.000
_cell.length_b   1.000
_cell.length_c   1.000
_cell.angle_alpha   90.00
_cell.angle_beta   90.00
_cell.angle_gamma   90.00
#
_symmetry.space_group_name_H-M   'P 1'
#
loop_
_entity.id
_entity.type
_entity.pdbx_description
1 polymer ?
#
loop_
_entity_poly.entity_id
_entity_poly.type
_entity_poly.pdbx_seq_one_letter_code
_entity_poly.pdbx_strand_id
1 'polypeptide(L)'
;MGVEIAIVIGGGNIFRGLSVEDQGMERVSGDLMGMLATVMNSIALQDALEKAGVFTRVVSAIEMREIAEPYIRRRAIRHLEKGRVVLFAAGIGNPYFSTDTAAALRAMEMKAEVILKATKVEGIYDADPMKVKDAKMFDKIDYIDVIDKGLKVMDATAISLCMENKMPIVVFNLLQNGNIKRAVLGQKIGTVVKV
;
A
#
# COMPACT_ATOMS: atom_id res chain seq x y z
N MET A 1 15.41 14.57 -4.19
CA MET A 1 14.13 15.32 -4.16
C MET A 1 13.71 15.65 -2.71
N GLY A 2 14.38 15.14 -1.70
CA GLY A 2 14.09 15.42 -0.29
C GLY A 2 12.77 14.84 0.24
N VAL A 3 12.26 13.78 -0.40
CA VAL A 3 11.00 13.14 -0.01
C VAL A 3 11.31 11.89 0.81
N GLU A 4 10.68 11.74 1.97
CA GLU A 4 10.71 10.52 2.77
C GLU A 4 9.76 9.47 2.16
N ILE A 5 10.24 8.24 1.96
CA ILE A 5 9.48 7.18 1.29
C ILE A 5 9.33 5.97 2.21
N ALA A 6 8.08 5.62 2.48
CA ALA A 6 7.69 4.38 3.11
C ALA A 6 6.88 3.53 2.12
N ILE A 7 7.11 2.23 2.08
CA ILE A 7 6.44 1.32 1.14
C ILE A 7 5.78 0.21 1.94
N VAL A 8 4.52 -0.04 1.64
CA VAL A 8 3.78 -1.22 2.09
C VAL A 8 3.52 -2.10 0.88
N ILE A 9 4.04 -3.32 0.89
CA ILE A 9 3.98 -4.23 -0.24
C ILE A 9 3.08 -5.42 0.07
N GLY A 10 2.24 -5.81 -0.90
CA GLY A 10 1.39 -6.99 -0.78
C GLY A 10 2.13 -8.30 -1.07
N GLY A 11 1.54 -9.42 -0.68
CA GLY A 11 2.04 -10.78 -0.91
C GLY A 11 1.29 -11.56 -1.99
N GLY A 12 0.28 -10.95 -2.62
CA GLY A 12 -0.68 -11.64 -3.50
C GLY A 12 -0.14 -12.21 -4.81
N ASN A 13 1.11 -11.91 -5.16
CA ASN A 13 1.84 -12.53 -6.26
C ASN A 13 2.41 -13.91 -5.87
N ILE A 14 2.63 -14.16 -4.59
CA ILE A 14 3.15 -15.41 -4.03
C ILE A 14 2.00 -16.21 -3.42
N PHE A 15 1.19 -15.57 -2.57
CA PHE A 15 0.13 -16.24 -1.84
C PHE A 15 -1.08 -15.32 -1.61
N ARG A 16 -2.30 -15.85 -1.83
CA ARG A 16 -3.56 -15.13 -1.57
C ARG A 16 -4.44 -15.95 -0.64
N GLY A 17 -4.61 -15.51 0.60
CA GLY A 17 -5.40 -16.19 1.63
C GLY A 17 -6.86 -16.43 1.21
N LEU A 18 -7.53 -15.45 0.59
CA LEU A 18 -8.91 -15.56 0.12
C LEU A 18 -9.16 -16.67 -0.93
N SER A 19 -8.15 -16.99 -1.76
CA SER A 19 -8.27 -18.06 -2.77
C SER A 19 -8.01 -19.46 -2.19
N VAL A 20 -7.66 -19.55 -0.92
CA VAL A 20 -7.26 -20.80 -0.25
C VAL A 20 -8.38 -21.31 0.68
N GLU A 21 -9.31 -20.45 1.11
CA GLU A 21 -10.55 -20.88 1.76
C GLU A 21 -11.33 -21.83 0.87
N ASP A 22 -11.36 -21.58 -0.46
CA ASP A 22 -11.95 -22.46 -1.45
C ASP A 22 -11.26 -23.84 -1.55
N GLN A 23 -10.03 -23.96 -1.01
CA GLN A 23 -9.23 -25.19 -0.96
C GLN A 23 -9.24 -25.86 0.43
N GLY A 24 -10.09 -25.39 1.37
CA GLY A 24 -10.24 -25.96 2.70
C GLY A 24 -9.19 -25.53 3.73
N MET A 25 -8.36 -24.52 3.44
CA MET A 25 -7.44 -23.95 4.42
C MET A 25 -8.15 -22.94 5.32
N GLU A 26 -7.82 -22.96 6.61
CA GLU A 26 -8.32 -21.98 7.56
C GLU A 26 -7.83 -20.55 7.20
N ARG A 27 -8.74 -19.57 7.27
CA ARG A 27 -8.48 -18.17 6.92
C ARG A 27 -7.26 -17.58 7.66
N VAL A 28 -7.13 -17.87 8.96
CA VAL A 28 -6.01 -17.39 9.78
C VAL A 28 -4.67 -17.88 9.23
N SER A 29 -4.60 -19.18 8.89
CA SER A 29 -3.39 -19.77 8.30
C SER A 29 -3.06 -19.15 6.94
N GLY A 30 -4.09 -18.94 6.10
CA GLY A 30 -3.94 -18.28 4.82
C GLY A 30 -3.42 -16.85 4.94
N ASP A 31 -3.95 -16.06 5.87
CA ASP A 31 -3.52 -14.69 6.12
C ASP A 31 -2.08 -14.63 6.66
N LEU A 32 -1.70 -15.55 7.55
CA LEU A 32 -0.31 -15.67 8.03
C LEU A 32 0.67 -15.97 6.89
N MET A 33 0.32 -16.89 5.99
CA MET A 33 1.13 -17.16 4.79
C MET A 33 1.20 -15.95 3.88
N GLY A 34 0.11 -15.21 3.70
CA GLY A 34 0.09 -13.94 2.97
C GLY A 34 1.01 -12.89 3.58
N MET A 35 1.04 -12.78 4.91
CA MET A 35 1.96 -11.89 5.63
C MET A 35 3.43 -12.30 5.42
N LEU A 36 3.76 -13.60 5.49
CA LEU A 36 5.11 -14.08 5.17
C LEU A 36 5.50 -13.80 3.71
N ALA A 37 4.56 -13.92 2.78
CA ALA A 37 4.78 -13.57 1.37
C ALA A 37 5.15 -12.06 1.20
N THR A 38 4.57 -11.16 2.01
CA THR A 38 4.99 -9.75 2.02
C THR A 38 6.42 -9.56 2.50
N VAL A 39 6.87 -10.37 3.45
CA VAL A 39 8.27 -10.34 3.92
C VAL A 39 9.22 -10.74 2.81
N MET A 40 8.92 -11.83 2.09
CA MET A 40 9.72 -12.26 0.93
C MET A 40 9.82 -11.14 -0.12
N ASN A 41 8.70 -10.52 -0.48
CA ASN A 41 8.68 -9.39 -1.43
C ASN A 41 9.48 -8.18 -0.91
N SER A 42 9.41 -7.90 0.40
CA SER A 42 10.15 -6.79 1.01
C SER A 42 11.66 -7.01 0.96
N ILE A 43 12.13 -8.23 1.21
CA ILE A 43 13.55 -8.59 1.11
C ILE A 43 14.02 -8.45 -0.35
N ALA A 44 13.25 -8.95 -1.31
CA ALA A 44 13.60 -8.85 -2.73
C ALA A 44 13.65 -7.38 -3.19
N LEU A 45 12.71 -6.55 -2.73
CA LEU A 45 12.70 -5.13 -3.06
C LEU A 45 13.86 -4.37 -2.37
N GLN A 46 14.19 -4.72 -1.13
CA GLN A 46 15.36 -4.18 -0.43
C GLN A 46 16.64 -4.45 -1.22
N ASP A 47 16.88 -5.70 -1.60
CA ASP A 47 18.06 -6.08 -2.39
C ASP A 47 18.16 -5.27 -3.70
N ALA A 48 17.03 -5.13 -4.41
CA ALA A 48 16.99 -4.37 -5.66
C ALA A 48 17.27 -2.86 -5.44
N LEU A 49 16.71 -2.26 -4.39
CA LEU A 49 16.92 -0.84 -4.06
C LEU A 49 18.35 -0.59 -3.60
N GLU A 50 18.92 -1.45 -2.76
CA GLU A 50 20.30 -1.31 -2.29
C GLU A 50 21.32 -1.49 -3.40
N LYS A 51 21.08 -2.40 -4.35
CA LYS A 51 21.87 -2.52 -5.59
C LYS A 51 21.79 -1.25 -6.46
N ALA A 52 20.69 -0.53 -6.41
CA ALA A 52 20.53 0.77 -7.07
C ALA A 52 21.09 1.96 -6.24
N GLY A 53 21.76 1.70 -5.12
CA GLY A 53 22.37 2.72 -4.27
C GLY A 53 21.38 3.41 -3.31
N VAL A 54 20.17 2.85 -3.12
CA VAL A 54 19.15 3.40 -2.23
C VAL A 54 19.18 2.67 -0.88
N PHE A 55 19.59 3.36 0.18
CA PHE A 55 19.58 2.77 1.52
C PHE A 55 18.15 2.43 1.97
N THR A 56 17.92 1.17 2.33
CA THR A 56 16.59 0.65 2.63
C THR A 56 16.58 -0.11 3.94
N ARG A 57 15.43 -0.13 4.62
CA ARG A 57 15.20 -0.94 5.83
C ARG A 57 13.87 -1.66 5.75
N VAL A 58 13.90 -2.97 5.94
CA VAL A 58 12.69 -3.78 6.14
C VAL A 58 12.37 -3.79 7.62
N VAL A 59 11.13 -3.42 7.97
CA VAL A 59 10.60 -3.48 9.32
C VAL A 59 9.35 -4.37 9.32
N SER A 60 9.31 -5.38 10.19
CA SER A 60 8.26 -6.40 10.20
C SER A 60 7.33 -6.23 11.39
N ALA A 61 6.02 -6.35 11.15
CA ALA A 61 5.01 -6.37 12.19
C ALA A 61 4.99 -7.70 12.98
N ILE A 62 5.54 -8.78 12.39
CA ILE A 62 5.78 -10.05 13.06
C ILE A 62 7.27 -10.11 13.43
N GLU A 63 7.59 -10.49 14.66
CA GLU A 63 8.97 -10.58 15.12
C GLU A 63 9.74 -11.70 14.41
N MET A 64 10.81 -11.33 13.72
CA MET A 64 11.71 -12.23 12.98
C MET A 64 13.10 -11.58 12.84
N ARG A 65 13.75 -11.37 13.98
CA ARG A 65 14.95 -10.49 14.11
C ARG A 65 16.11 -10.86 13.20
N GLU A 66 16.24 -12.11 12.82
CA GLU A 66 17.28 -12.61 11.91
C GLU A 66 17.07 -12.19 10.46
N ILE A 67 15.84 -11.74 10.11
CA ILE A 67 15.43 -11.45 8.74
C ILE A 67 15.11 -9.96 8.56
N ALA A 68 14.39 -9.36 9.51
CA ALA A 68 13.90 -7.98 9.42
C ALA A 68 13.87 -7.32 10.81
N GLU A 69 14.03 -6.02 10.85
CA GLU A 69 13.91 -5.26 12.11
C GLU A 69 12.47 -5.36 12.65
N PRO A 70 12.26 -5.58 13.97
CA PRO A 70 10.94 -5.48 14.55
C PRO A 70 10.37 -4.07 14.36
N TYR A 71 9.08 -3.98 14.00
CA TYR A 71 8.41 -2.70 13.86
C TYR A 71 8.33 -1.97 15.21
N ILE A 72 9.03 -0.87 15.30
CA ILE A 72 8.94 0.10 16.38
C ILE A 72 8.78 1.46 15.72
N ARG A 73 7.62 2.13 15.92
CA ARG A 73 7.26 3.38 15.26
C ARG A 73 8.39 4.42 15.26
N ARG A 74 9.00 4.70 16.42
CA ARG A 74 10.07 5.70 16.54
C ARG A 74 11.32 5.32 15.75
N ARG A 75 11.61 4.03 15.62
CA ARG A 75 12.75 3.54 14.84
C ARG A 75 12.48 3.69 13.35
N ALA A 76 11.27 3.37 12.88
CA ALA A 76 10.87 3.58 11.49
C ALA A 76 10.95 5.06 11.09
N ILE A 77 10.44 5.98 11.92
CA ILE A 77 10.59 7.43 11.72
C ILE A 77 12.08 7.81 11.64
N ARG A 78 12.92 7.29 12.52
CA ARG A 78 14.36 7.60 12.50
C ARG A 78 15.05 7.11 11.22
N HIS A 79 14.57 6.05 10.60
CA HIS A 79 15.07 5.63 9.30
C HIS A 79 14.68 6.61 8.20
N LEU A 80 13.43 7.08 8.17
CA LEU A 80 12.95 8.09 7.22
C LEU A 80 13.75 9.39 7.35
N GLU A 81 13.91 9.92 8.56
CA GLU A 81 14.73 11.10 8.86
C GLU A 81 16.19 10.98 8.36
N LYS A 82 16.73 9.76 8.29
CA LYS A 82 18.06 9.48 7.74
C LYS A 82 18.06 9.29 6.21
N GLY A 83 16.95 9.60 5.53
CA GLY A 83 16.81 9.46 4.10
C GLY A 83 16.79 8.01 3.60
N ARG A 84 16.42 7.05 4.44
CA ARG A 84 16.28 5.64 4.06
C ARG A 84 14.86 5.36 3.60
N VAL A 85 14.71 4.51 2.60
CA VAL A 85 13.40 3.94 2.28
C VAL A 85 13.04 2.90 3.34
N VAL A 86 11.82 2.96 3.87
CA VAL A 86 11.32 1.99 4.85
C VAL A 86 10.30 1.08 4.19
N LEU A 87 10.53 -0.24 4.24
CA LEU A 87 9.61 -1.26 3.75
C LEU A 87 8.89 -1.89 4.94
N PHE A 88 7.56 -1.73 4.98
CA PHE A 88 6.72 -2.34 6.01
C PHE A 88 6.27 -3.73 5.56
N ALA A 89 6.74 -4.76 6.25
CA ALA A 89 6.43 -6.16 5.98
C ALA A 89 5.46 -6.74 7.02
N ALA A 90 4.85 -7.87 6.69
CA ALA A 90 3.89 -8.60 7.51
C ALA A 90 2.61 -7.80 7.87
N GLY A 91 2.22 -6.84 7.03
CA GLY A 91 1.00 -6.07 7.20
C GLY A 91 0.90 -5.34 8.54
N ILE A 92 -0.16 -5.58 9.29
CA ILE A 92 -0.31 -5.07 10.67
C ILE A 92 0.10 -6.11 11.74
N GLY A 93 0.46 -7.33 11.33
CA GLY A 93 0.83 -8.42 12.22
C GLY A 93 -0.35 -9.28 12.70
N ASN A 94 -1.56 -9.03 12.22
CA ASN A 94 -2.76 -9.77 12.58
C ASN A 94 -3.52 -10.25 11.34
N PRO A 95 -4.09 -11.49 11.37
CA PRO A 95 -5.01 -11.96 10.35
C PRO A 95 -6.25 -11.05 10.18
N TYR A 96 -7.02 -11.27 9.12
CA TYR A 96 -8.23 -10.54 8.73
C TYR A 96 -8.03 -9.13 8.21
N PHE A 97 -6.83 -8.58 8.24
CA PHE A 97 -6.54 -7.24 7.72
C PHE A 97 -5.77 -7.30 6.40
N SER A 98 -6.14 -6.43 5.49
CA SER A 98 -5.52 -6.35 4.18
C SER A 98 -4.22 -5.53 4.17
N THR A 99 -3.51 -5.59 3.05
CA THR A 99 -2.37 -4.70 2.76
C THR A 99 -2.81 -3.24 2.70
N ASP A 100 -4.04 -2.95 2.25
CA ASP A 100 -4.58 -1.59 2.19
C ASP A 100 -4.80 -1.01 3.59
N THR A 101 -5.36 -1.80 4.51
CA THR A 101 -5.48 -1.42 5.92
C THR A 101 -4.10 -1.19 6.55
N ALA A 102 -3.12 -2.05 6.24
CA ALA A 102 -1.75 -1.84 6.71
C ALA A 102 -1.16 -0.53 6.18
N ALA A 103 -1.34 -0.21 4.90
CA ALA A 103 -0.86 1.03 4.30
C ALA A 103 -1.49 2.27 4.97
N ALA A 104 -2.81 2.25 5.19
CA ALA A 104 -3.51 3.32 5.88
C ALA A 104 -2.96 3.52 7.30
N LEU A 105 -2.85 2.46 8.10
CA LEU A 105 -2.34 2.52 9.47
C LEU A 105 -0.89 3.07 9.50
N ARG A 106 0.00 2.53 8.66
CA ARG A 106 1.40 2.98 8.62
C ARG A 106 1.53 4.43 8.17
N ALA A 107 0.70 4.88 7.22
CA ALA A 107 0.67 6.28 6.80
C ALA A 107 0.34 7.21 7.97
N MET A 108 -0.66 6.88 8.80
CA MET A 108 -1.00 7.66 10.00
C MET A 108 0.14 7.67 11.01
N GLU A 109 0.71 6.49 11.32
CA GLU A 109 1.79 6.33 12.29
C GLU A 109 3.06 7.09 11.88
N MET A 110 3.38 7.12 10.59
CA MET A 110 4.53 7.83 10.02
C MET A 110 4.24 9.32 9.79
N LYS A 111 2.98 9.77 9.95
CA LYS A 111 2.52 11.12 9.61
C LYS A 111 2.78 11.45 8.14
N ALA A 112 2.51 10.50 7.26
CA ALA A 112 2.63 10.72 5.83
C ALA A 112 1.65 11.82 5.36
N GLU A 113 2.04 12.56 4.34
CA GLU A 113 1.21 13.63 3.77
C GLU A 113 0.21 13.07 2.74
N VAL A 114 0.51 11.88 2.17
CA VAL A 114 -0.29 11.25 1.12
C VAL A 114 -0.01 9.75 1.05
N ILE A 115 -1.04 8.98 0.69
CA ILE A 115 -0.88 7.58 0.28
C ILE A 115 -0.86 7.52 -1.25
N LEU A 116 0.17 6.95 -1.82
CA LEU A 116 0.29 6.67 -3.25
C LEU A 116 -0.12 5.23 -3.52
N LYS A 117 -1.35 5.03 -3.99
CA LYS A 117 -1.90 3.71 -4.34
C LYS A 117 -1.51 3.35 -5.77
N ALA A 118 -0.44 2.58 -5.89
CA ALA A 118 0.05 2.07 -7.18
C ALA A 118 -0.77 0.87 -7.64
N THR A 119 -1.40 0.96 -8.81
CA THR A 119 -2.32 -0.04 -9.36
C THR A 119 -1.97 -0.40 -10.81
N LYS A 120 -2.78 -1.29 -11.42
CA LYS A 120 -2.68 -1.63 -12.85
C LYS A 120 -3.61 -0.77 -13.73
N VAL A 121 -4.47 0.06 -13.12
CA VAL A 121 -5.40 0.96 -13.81
C VAL A 121 -4.98 2.42 -13.62
N GLU A 122 -5.41 3.28 -14.54
CA GLU A 122 -5.01 4.69 -14.55
C GLU A 122 -5.49 5.48 -13.34
N GLY A 123 -6.62 5.11 -12.76
CA GLY A 123 -7.24 5.78 -11.63
C GLY A 123 -8.54 5.11 -11.24
N ILE A 124 -9.46 5.86 -10.61
CA ILE A 124 -10.79 5.41 -10.22
C ILE A 124 -11.77 5.79 -11.31
N TYR A 125 -12.63 4.84 -11.70
CA TYR A 125 -13.65 5.00 -12.74
C TYR A 125 -15.04 4.85 -12.13
N ASP A 126 -16.04 5.43 -12.79
CA ASP A 126 -17.46 5.29 -12.44
C ASP A 126 -18.01 3.89 -12.71
N ALA A 127 -17.33 3.10 -13.55
CA ALA A 127 -17.59 1.70 -13.84
C ALA A 127 -16.28 0.96 -14.15
N ASP A 128 -16.31 -0.36 -14.21
CA ASP A 128 -15.13 -1.17 -14.57
C ASP A 128 -14.71 -0.88 -16.03
N PRO A 129 -13.57 -0.22 -16.27
CA PRO A 129 -13.14 0.13 -17.63
C PRO A 129 -12.81 -1.07 -18.52
N MET A 130 -12.63 -2.27 -17.92
CA MET A 130 -12.43 -3.52 -18.66
C MET A 130 -13.74 -4.08 -19.19
N LYS A 131 -14.89 -3.67 -18.63
CA LYS A 131 -16.22 -4.13 -19.01
C LYS A 131 -17.06 -3.08 -19.72
N VAL A 132 -16.85 -1.80 -19.35
CA VAL A 132 -17.63 -0.66 -19.86
C VAL A 132 -16.72 0.26 -20.65
N LYS A 133 -16.88 0.31 -21.98
CA LYS A 133 -16.00 1.12 -22.87
C LYS A 133 -16.06 2.62 -22.59
N ASP A 134 -17.20 3.12 -22.13
CA ASP A 134 -17.43 4.55 -21.87
C ASP A 134 -17.21 4.92 -20.39
N ALA A 135 -16.58 4.04 -19.59
CA ALA A 135 -16.24 4.32 -18.19
C ALA A 135 -15.39 5.59 -18.09
N LYS A 136 -15.82 6.51 -17.25
CA LYS A 136 -15.15 7.81 -17.04
C LYS A 136 -14.30 7.78 -15.78
N MET A 137 -13.04 8.18 -15.93
CA MET A 137 -12.13 8.31 -14.80
C MET A 137 -12.40 9.62 -14.05
N PHE A 138 -12.40 9.54 -12.74
CA PHE A 138 -12.44 10.72 -11.88
C PHE A 138 -11.06 11.36 -11.77
N ASP A 139 -10.98 12.67 -11.92
CA ASP A 139 -9.78 13.43 -11.56
C ASP A 139 -9.63 13.55 -10.04
N LYS A 140 -10.77 13.81 -9.36
CA LYS A 140 -10.92 13.90 -7.91
C LYS A 140 -12.25 13.30 -7.50
N ILE A 141 -12.30 12.70 -6.31
CA ILE A 141 -13.51 12.14 -5.73
C ILE A 141 -13.43 12.24 -4.20
N ASP A 142 -14.55 12.47 -3.55
CA ASP A 142 -14.63 12.49 -2.09
C ASP A 142 -14.81 11.08 -1.52
N TYR A 143 -14.38 10.86 -0.27
CA TYR A 143 -14.49 9.55 0.39
C TYR A 143 -15.93 9.05 0.48
N ILE A 144 -16.88 9.95 0.74
CA ILE A 144 -18.32 9.60 0.83
C ILE A 144 -18.80 9.08 -0.53
N ASP A 145 -18.44 9.75 -1.61
CA ASP A 145 -18.77 9.29 -2.97
C ASP A 145 -18.15 7.92 -3.31
N VAL A 146 -16.93 7.64 -2.83
CA VAL A 146 -16.30 6.32 -3.00
C VAL A 146 -17.12 5.24 -2.31
N ILE A 147 -17.60 5.51 -1.08
CA ILE A 147 -18.40 4.58 -0.29
C ILE A 147 -19.79 4.41 -0.91
N ASP A 148 -20.48 5.50 -1.19
CA ASP A 148 -21.87 5.49 -1.70
C ASP A 148 -21.97 4.82 -3.07
N LYS A 149 -20.99 5.03 -3.93
CA LYS A 149 -20.93 4.41 -5.27
C LYS A 149 -20.32 3.00 -5.23
N GLY A 150 -19.87 2.51 -4.07
CA GLY A 150 -19.25 1.19 -3.94
C GLY A 150 -17.98 1.00 -4.77
N LEU A 151 -17.20 2.07 -4.97
CA LEU A 151 -16.00 2.02 -5.81
C LEU A 151 -14.86 1.29 -5.09
N LYS A 152 -14.25 0.34 -5.79
CA LYS A 152 -13.19 -0.53 -5.24
C LYS A 152 -11.82 0.16 -5.29
N VAL A 153 -11.61 1.14 -4.44
CA VAL A 153 -10.31 1.84 -4.30
C VAL A 153 -9.39 1.09 -3.35
N MET A 154 -9.87 0.88 -2.13
CA MET A 154 -9.24 0.13 -1.04
C MET A 154 -10.35 -0.63 -0.30
N ASP A 155 -9.99 -1.50 0.65
CA ASP A 155 -11.03 -2.09 1.49
C ASP A 155 -11.70 -1.06 2.43
N ALA A 156 -12.88 -1.41 2.93
CA ALA A 156 -13.71 -0.48 3.73
C ALA A 156 -12.98 0.02 4.99
N THR A 157 -12.19 -0.83 5.65
CA THR A 157 -11.43 -0.47 6.85
C THR A 157 -10.38 0.60 6.53
N ALA A 158 -9.64 0.43 5.44
CA ALA A 158 -8.65 1.39 4.98
C ALA A 158 -9.29 2.72 4.58
N ILE A 159 -10.39 2.68 3.84
CA ILE A 159 -11.15 3.87 3.42
C ILE A 159 -11.65 4.65 4.65
N SER A 160 -12.28 3.97 5.63
CA SER A 160 -12.77 4.62 6.85
C SER A 160 -11.64 5.27 7.63
N LEU A 161 -10.52 4.56 7.81
CA LEU A 161 -9.35 5.10 8.52
C LEU A 161 -8.76 6.34 7.82
N CYS A 162 -8.65 6.31 6.51
CA CYS A 162 -8.15 7.44 5.72
C CYS A 162 -9.12 8.63 5.77
N MET A 163 -10.43 8.40 5.66
CA MET A 163 -11.47 9.43 5.73
C MET A 163 -11.46 10.15 7.08
N GLU A 164 -11.48 9.40 8.19
CA GLU A 164 -11.48 9.95 9.56
C GLU A 164 -10.23 10.82 9.82
N ASN A 165 -9.09 10.43 9.27
CA ASN A 165 -7.84 11.16 9.44
C ASN A 165 -7.53 12.15 8.31
N LYS A 166 -8.46 12.36 7.38
CA LYS A 166 -8.32 13.28 6.22
C LYS A 166 -7.05 13.01 5.38
N MET A 167 -6.63 11.75 5.30
CA MET A 167 -5.43 11.34 4.57
C MET A 167 -5.72 11.31 3.07
N PRO A 168 -5.10 12.11 2.22
CA PRO A 168 -5.34 12.02 0.78
C PRO A 168 -4.74 10.73 0.20
N ILE A 169 -5.46 10.15 -0.79
CA ILE A 169 -4.97 8.99 -1.55
C ILE A 169 -4.88 9.38 -3.02
N VAL A 170 -3.76 9.08 -3.66
CA VAL A 170 -3.59 9.22 -5.11
C VAL A 170 -3.53 7.82 -5.72
N VAL A 171 -4.51 7.48 -6.55
CA VAL A 171 -4.58 6.20 -7.26
C VAL A 171 -4.05 6.39 -8.67
N PHE A 172 -3.03 5.64 -9.07
CA PHE A 172 -2.38 5.80 -10.37
C PHE A 172 -1.84 4.47 -10.94
N ASN A 173 -1.56 4.46 -12.24
CA ASN A 173 -1.00 3.29 -12.93
C ASN A 173 0.50 3.17 -12.70
N LEU A 174 0.92 2.08 -12.03
CA LEU A 174 2.33 1.75 -11.77
C LEU A 174 3.07 1.31 -13.04
N LEU A 175 2.36 0.72 -14.01
CA LEU A 175 2.98 0.13 -15.21
C LEU A 175 3.46 1.17 -16.22
N GLN A 176 3.02 2.42 -16.10
CA GLN A 176 3.53 3.51 -16.91
C GLN A 176 4.85 4.04 -16.35
N ASN A 177 5.89 3.98 -17.17
CA ASN A 177 7.21 4.47 -16.79
C ASN A 177 7.17 5.95 -16.37
N GLY A 178 7.79 6.23 -15.21
CA GLY A 178 7.88 7.58 -14.67
C GLY A 178 6.70 8.02 -13.78
N ASN A 179 5.60 7.27 -13.73
CA ASN A 179 4.43 7.67 -12.95
C ASN A 179 4.70 7.79 -11.44
N ILE A 180 5.54 6.94 -10.86
CA ILE A 180 5.95 7.10 -9.45
C ILE A 180 6.60 8.48 -9.24
N LYS A 181 7.55 8.85 -10.11
CA LYS A 181 8.21 10.17 -10.03
C LYS A 181 7.21 11.31 -10.21
N ARG A 182 6.29 11.20 -11.17
CA ARG A 182 5.24 12.20 -11.41
C ARG A 182 4.31 12.34 -10.21
N ALA A 183 3.90 11.22 -9.58
CA ALA A 183 3.09 11.24 -8.36
C ALA A 183 3.81 11.97 -7.22
N VAL A 184 5.08 11.63 -6.96
CA VAL A 184 5.90 12.27 -5.92
C VAL A 184 6.09 13.78 -6.18
N LEU A 185 6.18 14.20 -7.45
CA LEU A 185 6.28 15.62 -7.83
C LEU A 185 4.93 16.36 -7.80
N GLY A 186 3.84 15.71 -7.40
CA GLY A 186 2.50 16.30 -7.33
C GLY A 186 1.90 16.62 -8.70
N GLN A 187 2.42 16.02 -9.78
CA GLN A 187 1.85 16.19 -11.12
C GLN A 187 0.48 15.52 -11.19
N LYS A 188 -0.41 16.08 -12.00
CA LYS A 188 -1.75 15.54 -12.22
C LYS A 188 -1.64 14.17 -12.92
N ILE A 189 -1.79 13.10 -12.14
CA ILE A 189 -1.88 11.72 -12.62
C ILE A 189 -2.96 10.99 -11.84
N GLY A 190 -3.67 10.08 -12.50
CA GLY A 190 -4.66 9.23 -11.85
C GLY A 190 -5.80 10.01 -11.16
N THR A 191 -6.29 9.47 -10.06
CA THR A 191 -7.40 10.02 -9.28
C THR A 191 -6.95 10.39 -7.87
N VAL A 192 -7.35 11.57 -7.38
CA VAL A 192 -7.14 11.99 -6.00
C VAL A 192 -8.42 11.75 -5.19
N VAL A 193 -8.32 10.94 -4.12
CA VAL A 193 -9.38 10.78 -3.11
C VAL A 193 -9.04 11.65 -1.91
N LYS A 194 -9.96 12.48 -1.47
CA LYS A 194 -9.80 13.35 -0.31
C LYS A 194 -11.15 13.74 0.31
N VAL A 195 -11.14 14.40 1.44
CA VAL A 195 -12.31 15.04 2.06
C VAL A 195 -12.56 16.39 1.40
#